data_41052efe62b410b4a0abbd6bf2d38454
#
_entry.id   41052efe62b410b4a0abbd6bf2d38454
#
_cell.length_a   1.000
_cell.length_b   1.000
_cell.length_c   1.000
_cell.angle_alpha   90.00
_cell.angle_beta   90.00
_cell.angle_gamma   90.00
#
_symmetry.space_group_name_H-M   'P 1'
#
loop_
_entity.id
_entity.type
_entity.pdbx_description
1 polymer ?
#
loop_
_entity_poly.entity_id
_entity_poly.type
_entity_poly.pdbx_seq_one_letter_code
_entity_poly.pdbx_strand_id
1 'polypeptide(L)'
;MNAIQISWVLAAEDSARLATFYSELFQATLKPGLAEHHCIVQFSDGTQLEIYQPSRRRPFPARGKALAPCLRLSPSQEPLPELQRLLSNALQRGGSLLEEARLEPFGAEAWIQDPEGNPLLLLAPLESVAPTS
;
A
#
# COMPACT_ATOMS: atom_id res chain seq x y z
N MET A 1 21.81 -10.49 -19.68
CA MET A 1 20.40 -10.02 -19.63
C MET A 1 20.22 -9.20 -18.37
N ASN A 2 19.72 -7.99 -18.51
CA ASN A 2 19.50 -7.12 -17.36
C ASN A 2 18.28 -7.57 -16.58
N ALA A 3 18.38 -7.52 -15.26
CA ALA A 3 17.22 -7.78 -14.41
C ALA A 3 16.17 -6.68 -14.62
N ILE A 4 14.91 -7.06 -14.64
CA ILE A 4 13.79 -6.14 -14.75
C ILE A 4 13.38 -5.74 -13.35
N GLN A 5 13.29 -4.44 -13.12
CA GLN A 5 12.74 -3.91 -11.88
C GLN A 5 11.33 -3.40 -12.15
N ILE A 6 10.44 -3.69 -11.22
CA ILE A 6 9.06 -3.25 -11.32
C ILE A 6 8.80 -2.21 -10.24
N SER A 7 8.32 -1.06 -10.66
CA SER A 7 7.80 -0.05 -9.75
C SER A 7 6.34 0.24 -10.10
N TRP A 8 5.63 0.80 -9.15
CA TRP A 8 4.23 1.18 -9.33
C TRP A 8 4.16 2.69 -9.42
N VAL A 9 3.32 3.19 -10.30
CA VAL A 9 3.15 4.63 -10.51
C VAL A 9 1.75 5.02 -10.10
N LEU A 10 1.65 6.05 -9.26
CA LEU A 10 0.38 6.51 -8.71
C LEU A 10 0.26 8.01 -8.91
N ALA A 11 -0.79 8.44 -9.58
CA ALA A 11 -1.11 9.84 -9.75
C ALA A 11 -1.82 10.36 -8.49
N ALA A 12 -1.45 11.55 -8.04
CA ALA A 12 -2.02 12.14 -6.82
C ALA A 12 -2.27 13.62 -7.01
N GLU A 13 -3.34 14.11 -6.42
CA GLU A 13 -3.59 15.55 -6.36
C GLU A 13 -2.60 16.23 -5.42
N ASP A 14 -2.23 15.55 -4.34
CA ASP A 14 -1.23 16.01 -3.38
C ASP A 14 -0.22 14.87 -3.16
N SER A 15 0.83 14.87 -3.98
CA SER A 15 1.82 13.79 -3.97
C SER A 15 2.57 13.70 -2.65
N ALA A 16 2.88 14.84 -2.03
CA ALA A 16 3.60 14.84 -0.75
C ALA A 16 2.75 14.22 0.37
N ARG A 17 1.48 14.58 0.43
CA ARG A 17 0.57 14.03 1.44
C ARG A 17 0.38 12.52 1.25
N LEU A 18 0.19 12.10 0.01
CA LEU A 18 -0.03 10.68 -0.28
C LEU A 18 1.23 9.86 0.00
N ALA A 19 2.40 10.38 -0.37
CA ALA A 19 3.67 9.73 -0.08
C ALA A 19 3.90 9.60 1.43
N THR A 20 3.54 10.63 2.20
CA THR A 20 3.63 10.61 3.66
C THR A 20 2.72 9.52 4.24
N PHE A 21 1.51 9.40 3.73
CA PHE A 21 0.58 8.35 4.17
C PHE A 21 1.22 6.97 4.03
N TYR A 22 1.72 6.64 2.83
CA TYR A 22 2.29 5.32 2.58
C TYR A 22 3.59 5.08 3.35
N SER A 23 4.46 6.08 3.42
CA SER A 23 5.75 5.92 4.12
C SER A 23 5.57 5.74 5.62
N GLU A 24 4.66 6.48 6.24
CA GLU A 24 4.42 6.37 7.67
C GLU A 24 3.65 5.10 8.04
N LEU A 25 2.63 4.74 7.24
CA LEU A 25 1.83 3.55 7.53
C LEU A 25 2.66 2.28 7.51
N PHE A 26 3.58 2.16 6.56
CA PHE A 26 4.37 0.95 6.36
C PHE A 26 5.83 1.12 6.75
N GLN A 27 6.17 2.23 7.40
CA GLN A 27 7.55 2.54 7.83
C GLN A 27 8.53 2.40 6.65
N ALA A 28 8.09 2.90 5.49
CA ALA A 28 8.88 2.87 4.27
C ALA A 28 9.75 4.12 4.17
N THR A 29 10.78 4.04 3.33
CA THR A 29 11.70 5.16 3.11
C THR A 29 11.10 6.10 2.07
N LEU A 30 11.03 7.38 2.41
CA LEU A 30 10.57 8.41 1.49
C LEU A 30 11.78 9.06 0.82
N LYS A 31 11.79 9.09 -0.52
CA LYS A 31 12.87 9.65 -1.32
C LYS A 31 12.33 10.71 -2.27
N PRO A 32 13.15 11.73 -2.63
CA PRO A 32 12.76 12.62 -3.71
C PRO A 32 12.71 11.88 -5.03
N GLY A 33 11.80 12.30 -5.90
CA GLY A 33 11.67 11.71 -7.22
C GLY A 33 12.48 12.45 -8.26
N LEU A 34 12.16 12.20 -9.53
CA LEU A 34 12.88 12.73 -10.68
C LEU A 34 12.54 14.18 -10.97
N ALA A 35 11.46 14.71 -10.44
CA ALA A 35 10.98 16.06 -10.69
C ALA A 35 10.32 16.61 -9.43
N GLU A 36 10.00 17.91 -9.48
CA GLU A 36 9.21 18.54 -8.43
C GLU A 36 7.85 17.84 -8.35
N HIS A 37 7.32 17.67 -7.15
CA HIS A 37 6.06 16.98 -6.88
C HIS A 37 6.07 15.50 -7.28
N HIS A 38 7.25 14.90 -7.37
CA HIS A 38 7.42 13.48 -7.59
C HIS A 38 8.13 12.88 -6.37
N CYS A 39 7.50 11.91 -5.73
CA CYS A 39 8.02 11.26 -4.53
C CYS A 39 8.14 9.77 -4.76
N ILE A 40 9.15 9.17 -4.16
CA ILE A 40 9.33 7.71 -4.22
C ILE A 40 9.20 7.15 -2.80
N VAL A 41 8.30 6.19 -2.63
CA VAL A 41 8.15 5.43 -1.39
C VAL A 41 8.78 4.07 -1.62
N GLN A 42 9.84 3.78 -0.89
CA GLN A 42 10.55 2.51 -1.00
C GLN A 42 10.24 1.62 0.20
N PHE A 43 9.64 0.47 -0.07
CA PHE A 43 9.30 -0.50 0.96
C PHE A 43 10.51 -1.36 1.32
N SER A 44 10.40 -2.10 2.42
CA SER A 44 11.53 -2.89 2.95
C SER A 44 11.99 -4.00 2.01
N ASP A 45 11.11 -4.49 1.14
CA ASP A 45 11.46 -5.51 0.15
C ASP A 45 12.08 -4.95 -1.13
N GLY A 46 12.27 -3.62 -1.20
CA GLY A 46 12.82 -2.96 -2.38
C GLY A 46 11.78 -2.49 -3.38
N THR A 47 10.51 -2.87 -3.21
CA THR A 47 9.43 -2.38 -4.05
C THR A 47 9.31 -0.87 -3.93
N GLN A 48 9.10 -0.18 -5.05
CA GLN A 48 8.96 1.27 -5.06
C GLN A 48 7.59 1.68 -5.58
N LEU A 49 7.01 2.66 -4.90
CA LEU A 49 5.80 3.34 -5.35
C LEU A 49 6.19 4.76 -5.72
N GLU A 50 6.01 5.11 -6.99
CA GLU A 50 6.36 6.43 -7.50
C GLU A 50 5.09 7.27 -7.59
N ILE A 51 5.04 8.34 -6.82
CA ILE A 51 3.85 9.18 -6.71
C ILE A 51 4.14 10.52 -7.38
N TYR A 52 3.33 10.88 -8.36
CA TYR A 52 3.51 12.11 -9.12
C TYR A 52 2.23 12.93 -9.12
N GLN A 53 2.41 14.24 -9.29
CA GLN A 53 1.26 15.14 -9.41
C GLN A 53 1.01 15.41 -10.89
N PRO A 54 -0.19 15.14 -11.40
CA PRO A 54 -0.52 15.40 -12.79
C PRO A 54 -0.38 16.87 -13.17
N SER A 55 -0.15 17.13 -14.44
CA SER A 55 0.03 18.45 -15.00
C SER A 55 -0.75 18.55 -16.31
N ARG A 56 -0.68 19.70 -16.97
CA ARG A 56 -1.30 19.87 -18.29
C ARG A 56 -0.76 18.90 -19.33
N ARG A 57 0.53 18.55 -19.24
CA ARG A 57 1.16 17.59 -20.15
C ARG A 57 0.80 16.16 -19.83
N ARG A 58 0.55 15.87 -18.55
CA ARG A 58 0.16 14.55 -18.07
C ARG A 58 -1.07 14.71 -17.20
N PRO A 59 -2.26 14.77 -17.82
CA PRO A 59 -3.48 14.93 -17.05
C PRO A 59 -3.74 13.72 -16.16
N PHE A 60 -4.61 13.89 -15.20
CA PHE A 60 -4.95 12.82 -14.28
C PHE A 60 -5.53 11.64 -15.07
N PRO A 61 -4.99 10.42 -14.90
CA PRO A 61 -5.51 9.26 -15.62
C PRO A 61 -6.92 8.89 -15.16
N ALA A 62 -7.68 8.23 -16.04
CA ALA A 62 -8.97 7.69 -15.67
C ALA A 62 -8.78 6.67 -14.55
N ARG A 63 -9.64 6.72 -13.54
CA ARG A 63 -9.55 5.81 -12.39
C ARG A 63 -10.13 4.46 -12.76
N GLY A 64 -9.31 3.41 -12.66
CA GLY A 64 -9.74 2.03 -12.81
C GLY A 64 -9.73 1.33 -11.46
N LYS A 65 -10.58 0.31 -11.31
CA LYS A 65 -10.67 -0.44 -10.05
C LYS A 65 -10.19 -1.89 -10.18
N ALA A 66 -9.73 -2.27 -11.36
CA ALA A 66 -9.33 -3.65 -11.64
C ALA A 66 -7.93 -3.97 -11.09
N LEU A 67 -7.07 -2.96 -10.96
CA LEU A 67 -5.71 -3.13 -10.46
C LEU A 67 -5.56 -2.35 -9.16
N ALA A 68 -5.09 -3.03 -8.12
CA ALA A 68 -4.85 -2.40 -6.84
C ALA A 68 -3.63 -3.03 -6.19
N PRO A 69 -2.86 -2.26 -5.42
CA PRO A 69 -1.77 -2.84 -4.66
C PRO A 69 -2.31 -3.74 -3.54
N CYS A 70 -1.57 -4.79 -3.26
CA CYS A 70 -1.80 -5.62 -2.09
C CYS A 70 -0.60 -5.47 -1.17
N LEU A 71 -0.82 -4.98 0.04
CA LEU A 71 0.23 -4.80 1.03
C LEU A 71 0.12 -5.91 2.04
N ARG A 72 1.15 -6.74 2.06
CA ARG A 72 1.16 -7.98 2.83
C ARG A 72 2.06 -7.83 4.04
N LEU A 73 1.50 -8.08 5.22
CA LEU A 73 2.27 -8.15 6.45
C LEU A 73 3.05 -9.46 6.51
N SER A 74 4.03 -9.53 7.40
CA SER A 74 4.70 -10.80 7.69
C SER A 74 3.68 -11.81 8.26
N PRO A 75 3.82 -13.11 7.93
CA PRO A 75 2.93 -14.13 8.49
C PRO A 75 2.90 -14.11 10.01
N SER A 76 1.74 -14.36 10.59
CA SER A 76 1.52 -14.31 12.03
C SER A 76 0.58 -15.44 12.47
N GLN A 77 0.72 -15.86 13.71
CA GLN A 77 -0.21 -16.79 14.34
C GLN A 77 -1.57 -16.15 14.59
N GLU A 78 -1.63 -14.83 14.67
CA GLU A 78 -2.84 -14.07 14.95
C GLU A 78 -3.04 -12.99 13.91
N PRO A 79 -3.38 -13.37 12.67
CA PRO A 79 -3.44 -12.40 11.58
C PRO A 79 -4.54 -11.35 11.76
N LEU A 80 -5.69 -11.70 12.32
CA LEU A 80 -6.78 -10.74 12.45
C LEU A 80 -6.43 -9.60 13.42
N PRO A 81 -5.90 -9.83 14.63
CA PRO A 81 -5.46 -8.73 15.47
C PRO A 81 -4.37 -7.87 14.84
N GLU A 82 -3.42 -8.50 14.12
CA GLU A 82 -2.37 -7.76 13.41
C GLU A 82 -2.97 -6.84 12.36
N LEU A 83 -3.90 -7.38 11.56
CA LEU A 83 -4.57 -6.60 10.53
C LEU A 83 -5.37 -5.45 11.14
N GLN A 84 -6.08 -5.70 12.23
CA GLN A 84 -6.91 -4.67 12.89
C GLN A 84 -6.06 -3.52 13.43
N ARG A 85 -4.85 -3.80 13.91
CA ARG A 85 -3.91 -2.74 14.32
C ARG A 85 -3.48 -1.89 13.14
N LEU A 86 -3.14 -2.52 12.03
CA LEU A 86 -2.76 -1.81 10.81
C LEU A 86 -3.94 -0.99 10.27
N LEU A 87 -5.13 -1.56 10.29
CA LEU A 87 -6.34 -0.89 9.82
C LEU A 87 -6.63 0.36 10.66
N SER A 88 -6.55 0.24 11.98
CA SER A 88 -6.74 1.39 12.88
C SER A 88 -5.73 2.49 12.59
N ASN A 89 -4.47 2.12 12.37
CA ASN A 89 -3.41 3.07 12.03
C ASN A 89 -3.70 3.76 10.69
N ALA A 90 -4.15 3.01 9.69
CA ALA A 90 -4.50 3.58 8.38
C ALA A 90 -5.64 4.60 8.49
N LEU A 91 -6.66 4.29 9.28
CA LEU A 91 -7.80 5.20 9.48
C LEU A 91 -7.38 6.47 10.19
N GLN A 92 -6.48 6.39 11.16
CA GLN A 92 -5.96 7.56 11.85
C GLN A 92 -5.13 8.46 10.94
N ARG A 93 -4.56 7.90 9.87
CA ARG A 93 -3.72 8.65 8.93
C ARG A 93 -4.47 9.15 7.70
N GLY A 94 -5.79 9.04 7.71
CA GLY A 94 -6.62 9.59 6.64
C GLY A 94 -7.12 8.58 5.62
N GLY A 95 -6.81 7.31 5.81
CA GLY A 95 -7.42 6.25 5.02
C GLY A 95 -8.87 6.02 5.41
N SER A 96 -9.60 5.32 4.57
CA SER A 96 -10.99 4.96 4.87
C SER A 96 -11.25 3.51 4.56
N LEU A 97 -12.26 2.94 5.23
CA LEU A 97 -12.59 1.53 5.11
C LEU A 97 -13.52 1.30 3.91
N LEU A 98 -13.18 0.33 3.05
CA LEU A 98 -14.06 -0.15 1.98
C LEU A 98 -14.78 -1.42 2.40
N GLU A 99 -14.04 -2.37 2.95
CA GLU A 99 -14.60 -3.63 3.47
C GLU A 99 -13.92 -3.94 4.78
N GLU A 100 -14.70 -4.34 5.78
CA GLU A 100 -14.19 -4.66 7.10
C GLU A 100 -13.22 -5.84 7.06
N ALA A 101 -12.33 -5.88 8.04
CA ALA A 101 -11.40 -6.99 8.20
C ALA A 101 -12.18 -8.29 8.42
N ARG A 102 -11.77 -9.33 7.70
CA ARG A 102 -12.37 -10.65 7.86
C ARG A 102 -11.31 -11.73 7.88
N LEU A 103 -11.60 -12.78 8.62
CA LEU A 103 -10.73 -13.94 8.74
C LEU A 103 -11.07 -14.94 7.65
N GLU A 104 -10.05 -15.37 6.93
CA GLU A 104 -10.12 -16.37 5.88
C GLU A 104 -9.19 -17.54 6.22
N PRO A 105 -9.28 -18.70 5.53
CA PRO A 105 -8.37 -19.81 5.81
C PRO A 105 -6.89 -19.46 5.65
N PHE A 106 -6.56 -18.51 4.77
CA PHE A 106 -5.16 -18.10 4.52
C PHE A 106 -4.68 -16.99 5.45
N GLY A 107 -5.54 -16.36 6.23
CA GLY A 107 -5.20 -15.23 7.08
C GLY A 107 -6.34 -14.26 7.20
N ALA A 108 -6.01 -12.98 7.29
CA ALA A 108 -7.03 -11.92 7.41
C ALA A 108 -6.81 -10.89 6.30
N GLU A 109 -7.88 -10.31 5.80
CA GLU A 109 -7.82 -9.30 4.77
C GLU A 109 -8.82 -8.17 4.99
N ALA A 110 -8.50 -6.99 4.48
CA ALA A 110 -9.39 -5.85 4.47
C ALA A 110 -9.10 -4.99 3.26
N TRP A 111 -10.14 -4.36 2.73
CA TRP A 111 -9.98 -3.37 1.67
C TRP A 111 -10.13 -1.99 2.27
N ILE A 112 -9.20 -1.11 1.95
CA ILE A 112 -9.25 0.30 2.37
C ILE A 112 -9.03 1.22 1.16
N GLN A 113 -9.26 2.50 1.37
CA GLN A 113 -8.86 3.56 0.44
C GLN A 113 -7.79 4.40 1.09
N ASP A 114 -6.83 4.84 0.29
CA ASP A 114 -5.87 5.84 0.74
C ASP A 114 -6.56 7.22 0.83
N PRO A 115 -5.85 8.27 1.31
CA PRO A 115 -6.48 9.59 1.45
C PRO A 115 -7.02 10.20 0.16
N GLU A 116 -6.65 9.68 -1.01
CA GLU A 116 -7.16 10.15 -2.30
C GLU A 116 -8.18 9.21 -2.92
N GLY A 117 -8.62 8.20 -2.17
CA GLY A 117 -9.66 7.28 -2.61
C GLY A 117 -9.18 6.12 -3.46
N ASN A 118 -7.89 5.88 -3.54
CA ASN A 118 -7.37 4.71 -4.25
C ASN A 118 -7.56 3.45 -3.42
N PRO A 119 -8.12 2.38 -3.99
CA PRO A 119 -8.30 1.14 -3.24
C PRO A 119 -6.97 0.41 -3.06
N LEU A 120 -6.81 -0.22 -1.90
CA LEU A 120 -5.71 -1.13 -1.67
C LEU A 120 -6.15 -2.26 -0.74
N LEU A 121 -5.57 -3.43 -0.95
CA LEU A 121 -5.85 -4.61 -0.15
C LEU A 121 -4.77 -4.74 0.93
N LEU A 122 -5.19 -4.89 2.17
CA LEU A 122 -4.29 -5.22 3.27
C LEU A 122 -4.47 -6.70 3.59
N LEU A 123 -3.36 -7.43 3.63
CA LEU A 123 -3.37 -8.86 3.85
C LEU A 123 -2.43 -9.23 4.98
N ALA A 124 -2.95 -9.94 5.98
CA ALA A 124 -2.16 -10.51 7.06
C ALA A 124 -2.20 -12.03 6.94
N PRO A 125 -1.16 -12.66 6.38
CA PRO A 125 -1.16 -14.11 6.20
C PRO A 125 -1.09 -14.86 7.54
N LEU A 126 -1.73 -16.00 7.59
CA LEU A 126 -1.58 -16.93 8.71
C LEU A 126 -0.24 -17.65 8.56
N GLU A 127 0.53 -17.66 9.64
CA GLU A 127 1.77 -18.41 9.65
C GLU A 127 1.48 -19.90 9.58
N SER A 128 2.06 -20.55 8.57
CA SER A 128 1.89 -21.99 8.42
C SER A 128 2.71 -22.71 9.48
N VAL A 129 2.09 -23.63 10.19
CA VAL A 129 2.80 -24.50 11.13
C VAL A 129 3.61 -25.49 10.32
N ALA A 130 4.93 -25.51 10.53
CA ALA A 130 5.77 -26.49 9.88
C ALA A 130 5.28 -27.89 10.27
N PRO A 131 5.15 -28.83 9.30
CA PRO A 131 4.74 -30.17 9.67
C PRO A 131 5.78 -30.79 10.61
N THR A 132 5.30 -31.26 11.75
CA THR A 132 6.15 -32.01 12.66
C THR A 132 6.39 -33.39 12.08
N SER A 133 7.63 -33.66 11.78
CA SER A 133 8.04 -34.99 11.32
C SER A 133 8.08 -35.99 12.46
#